data_3b399cbef2d2bbc4a25efa635ed25d77
#
_entry.id   3b399cbef2d2bbc4a25efa635ed25d77
#
_cell.length_a   1.000
_cell.length_b   1.000
_cell.length_c   1.000
_cell.angle_alpha   90.00
_cell.angle_beta   90.00
_cell.angle_gamma   90.00
#
_symmetry.space_group_name_H-M   'P 1'
#
loop_
_entity.id
_entity.type
_entity.pdbx_description
1 polymer ?
#
loop_
_entity_poly.entity_id
_entity_poly.type
_entity_poly.pdbx_seq_one_letter_code
_entity_poly.pdbx_strand_id
1 'polypeptide(L)'
;MNINKTALLLIDLQKEKGTSDIVGMEKIVARTQSLIETCRAQSIPVIYTRHINRGDGVGLANNEPVNETGSPLYYNSDTDAIDILDEVAPTSSDIVIDKSRYSGFFESSLDARLKELDIQHLLIGGVLTDVCVLATVNDAFSLNYQVNLISDLSGTTSEGAHMAATLIMANWIYDLKIFQASQMQNLLKGKKYQVWETAAPDELNFAPESMKDAFKRIKKH
;
A
#
# COMPACT_ATOMS: atom_id res chain seq x y z
N MET A 1 1.64 -3.73 19.00
CA MET A 1 2.62 -3.46 17.92
C MET A 1 3.95 -3.05 18.55
N ASN A 2 5.05 -3.63 18.11
CA ASN A 2 6.40 -3.24 18.55
C ASN A 2 6.98 -2.26 17.52
N ILE A 3 7.15 -0.99 17.92
CA ILE A 3 7.62 0.08 17.03
C ILE A 3 9.00 -0.25 16.43
N ASN A 4 9.91 -0.86 17.20
CA ASN A 4 11.26 -1.22 16.75
C ASN A 4 11.28 -2.36 15.71
N LYS A 5 10.15 -3.03 15.50
CA LYS A 5 9.96 -4.10 14.51
C LYS A 5 8.90 -3.73 13.47
N THR A 6 8.73 -2.44 13.23
CA THR A 6 7.70 -1.89 12.35
C THR A 6 8.35 -1.15 11.18
N ALA A 7 7.81 -1.28 9.98
CA ALA A 7 8.15 -0.47 8.81
C ALA A 7 6.91 0.14 8.17
N LEU A 8 7.04 1.33 7.59
CA LEU A 8 6.05 1.91 6.69
C LEU A 8 6.36 1.46 5.27
N LEU A 9 5.42 0.77 4.64
CA LEU A 9 5.52 0.27 3.26
C LEU A 9 4.53 1.04 2.37
N LEU A 10 5.07 1.84 1.46
CA LEU A 10 4.32 2.69 0.53
C LEU A 10 4.36 2.08 -0.86
N ILE A 11 3.17 1.71 -1.37
CA ILE A 11 3.01 0.98 -2.61
C ILE A 11 2.79 1.94 -3.78
N ASP A 12 3.73 1.97 -4.72
CA ASP A 12 3.62 2.51 -6.08
C ASP A 12 3.06 3.95 -6.18
N LEU A 13 3.49 4.85 -5.28
CA LEU A 13 3.13 6.27 -5.34
C LEU A 13 3.99 6.98 -6.40
N GLN A 14 3.80 6.60 -7.68
CA GLN A 14 4.62 6.99 -8.83
C GLN A 14 3.95 8.06 -9.70
N LYS A 15 4.76 8.74 -10.53
CA LYS A 15 4.32 9.73 -11.52
C LYS A 15 3.62 9.11 -12.75
N GLU A 16 3.15 7.86 -12.61
CA GLU A 16 2.50 7.15 -13.70
C GLU A 16 1.25 7.86 -14.20
N LYS A 17 1.02 7.74 -15.49
CA LYS A 17 -0.18 8.24 -16.15
C LYS A 17 -1.44 7.64 -15.49
N GLY A 18 -2.39 8.49 -15.14
CA GLY A 18 -3.61 8.07 -14.45
C GLY A 18 -3.52 8.08 -12.93
N THR A 19 -2.36 8.35 -12.34
CA THR A 19 -2.26 8.55 -10.88
C THR A 19 -3.16 9.70 -10.40
N SER A 20 -3.34 10.74 -11.20
CA SER A 20 -4.28 11.84 -10.95
C SER A 20 -5.75 11.41 -10.95
N ASP A 21 -6.10 10.31 -11.60
CA ASP A 21 -7.47 9.81 -11.70
C ASP A 21 -7.89 9.00 -10.46
N ILE A 22 -6.94 8.75 -9.56
CA ILE A 22 -7.21 8.05 -8.31
C ILE A 22 -8.06 8.92 -7.39
N VAL A 23 -9.15 8.36 -6.89
CA VAL A 23 -10.11 9.09 -6.05
C VAL A 23 -9.45 9.61 -4.77
N GLY A 24 -9.41 10.93 -4.65
CA GLY A 24 -8.86 11.61 -3.46
C GLY A 24 -7.34 11.60 -3.36
N MET A 25 -6.61 11.46 -4.47
CA MET A 25 -5.15 11.35 -4.51
C MET A 25 -4.42 12.46 -3.77
N GLU A 26 -4.85 13.73 -3.91
CA GLU A 26 -4.27 14.86 -3.16
C GLU A 26 -4.30 14.65 -1.64
N LYS A 27 -5.42 14.09 -1.12
CA LYS A 27 -5.56 13.80 0.32
C LYS A 27 -4.71 12.61 0.74
N ILE A 28 -4.57 11.60 -0.12
CA ILE A 28 -3.69 10.44 0.10
C ILE A 28 -2.25 10.93 0.23
N VAL A 29 -1.78 11.74 -0.72
CA VAL A 29 -0.42 12.31 -0.73
C VAL A 29 -0.17 13.12 0.55
N ALA A 30 -1.05 14.08 0.89
CA ALA A 30 -0.87 14.91 2.07
C ALA A 30 -0.82 14.12 3.38
N ARG A 31 -1.66 13.08 3.52
CA ARG A 31 -1.63 12.19 4.69
C ARG A 31 -0.38 11.32 4.71
N THR A 32 0.06 10.85 3.54
CA THR A 32 1.28 10.06 3.40
C THR A 32 2.49 10.86 3.84
N GLN A 33 2.64 12.11 3.39
CA GLN A 33 3.71 13.01 3.85
C GLN A 33 3.73 13.10 5.39
N SER A 34 2.58 13.39 6.00
CA SER A 34 2.47 13.54 7.45
C SER A 34 2.80 12.26 8.22
N LEU A 35 2.43 11.07 7.68
CA LEU A 35 2.78 9.79 8.30
C LEU A 35 4.27 9.47 8.12
N ILE A 36 4.86 9.75 6.95
CA ILE A 36 6.31 9.60 6.70
C ILE A 36 7.09 10.40 7.74
N GLU A 37 6.76 11.68 7.95
CA GLU A 37 7.40 12.53 8.97
C GLU A 37 7.32 11.92 10.36
N THR A 38 6.15 11.38 10.72
CA THR A 38 5.94 10.73 12.02
C THR A 38 6.78 9.46 12.15
N CYS A 39 6.84 8.63 11.12
CA CYS A 39 7.64 7.41 11.09
C CYS A 39 9.14 7.71 11.20
N ARG A 40 9.64 8.66 10.43
CA ARG A 40 11.04 9.10 10.49
C ARG A 40 11.42 9.64 11.88
N ALA A 41 10.54 10.43 12.50
CA ALA A 41 10.75 10.96 13.87
C ALA A 41 10.80 9.85 14.94
N GLN A 42 10.26 8.66 14.65
CA GLN A 42 10.27 7.47 15.51
C GLN A 42 11.29 6.42 15.06
N SER A 43 12.18 6.77 14.12
CA SER A 43 13.16 5.85 13.52
C SER A 43 12.53 4.58 12.89
N ILE A 44 11.29 4.67 12.44
CA ILE A 44 10.60 3.61 11.70
C ILE A 44 11.07 3.69 10.25
N PRO A 45 11.64 2.61 9.68
CA PRO A 45 12.05 2.58 8.28
C PRO A 45 10.88 2.87 7.34
N VAL A 46 11.13 3.69 6.32
CA VAL A 46 10.19 3.95 5.23
C VAL A 46 10.69 3.21 3.99
N ILE A 47 9.83 2.36 3.44
CA ILE A 47 10.11 1.51 2.29
C ILE A 47 9.10 1.84 1.21
N TYR A 48 9.58 2.07 0.01
CA TYR A 48 8.75 2.33 -1.17
C TYR A 48 8.85 1.16 -2.12
N THR A 49 7.75 0.79 -2.77
CA THR A 49 7.81 -0.01 -3.99
C THR A 49 7.65 0.88 -5.21
N ARG A 50 8.29 0.47 -6.32
CA ARG A 50 8.03 1.03 -7.65
C ARG A 50 7.71 -0.12 -8.60
N HIS A 51 6.58 -0.04 -9.28
CA HIS A 51 6.32 -0.92 -10.41
C HIS A 51 7.15 -0.45 -11.60
N ILE A 52 7.93 -1.34 -12.19
CA ILE A 52 8.80 -1.03 -13.32
C ILE A 52 8.67 -2.12 -14.39
N ASN A 53 8.31 -1.70 -15.58
CA ASN A 53 8.36 -2.49 -16.80
C ASN A 53 9.57 -2.05 -17.64
N ARG A 54 10.41 -2.98 -18.05
CA ARG A 54 11.57 -2.66 -18.88
C ARG A 54 11.13 -2.06 -20.22
N GLY A 55 11.74 -0.97 -20.64
CA GLY A 55 11.41 -0.26 -21.87
C GLY A 55 11.55 -1.12 -23.15
N ASP A 56 12.45 -2.13 -23.10
CA ASP A 56 12.63 -3.12 -24.18
C ASP A 56 11.55 -4.23 -24.21
N GLY A 57 10.59 -4.21 -23.29
CA GLY A 57 9.50 -5.17 -23.19
C GLY A 57 9.88 -6.54 -22.65
N VAL A 58 11.13 -6.77 -22.25
CA VAL A 58 11.56 -8.05 -21.70
C VAL A 58 11.02 -8.26 -20.29
N GLY A 59 10.37 -9.40 -20.05
CA GLY A 59 9.83 -9.77 -18.74
C GLY A 59 8.44 -9.21 -18.45
N LEU A 60 7.74 -8.63 -19.41
CA LEU A 60 6.36 -8.19 -19.26
C LEU A 60 5.43 -9.34 -18.88
N ALA A 61 4.33 -9.04 -18.20
CA ALA A 61 3.27 -9.99 -17.95
C ALA A 61 2.58 -10.39 -19.28
N ASN A 62 1.91 -11.54 -19.29
CA ASN A 62 1.12 -11.96 -20.46
C ASN A 62 0.09 -10.89 -20.82
N ASN A 63 0.10 -10.46 -22.08
CA ASN A 63 -0.79 -9.43 -22.62
C ASN A 63 -0.65 -8.06 -21.90
N GLU A 64 0.49 -7.76 -21.27
CA GLU A 64 0.78 -6.40 -20.81
C GLU A 64 0.64 -5.42 -21.98
N PRO A 65 -0.08 -4.29 -21.80
CA PRO A 65 -0.26 -3.34 -22.89
C PRO A 65 1.06 -2.75 -23.37
N VAL A 66 1.29 -2.84 -24.69
CA VAL A 66 2.48 -2.28 -25.34
C VAL A 66 2.09 -1.36 -26.48
N ASN A 67 3.00 -0.48 -26.87
CA ASN A 67 2.90 0.35 -28.07
C ASN A 67 3.29 -0.46 -29.34
N GLU A 68 3.27 0.21 -30.51
CA GLU A 68 3.60 -0.39 -31.80
C GLU A 68 5.03 -0.95 -31.87
N THR A 69 5.95 -0.47 -31.04
CA THR A 69 7.35 -0.93 -30.98
C THR A 69 7.58 -2.05 -29.97
N GLY A 70 6.54 -2.48 -29.25
CA GLY A 70 6.64 -3.50 -28.20
C GLY A 70 7.06 -2.95 -26.82
N SER A 71 7.20 -1.64 -26.66
CA SER A 71 7.54 -0.99 -25.41
C SER A 71 6.30 -0.86 -24.51
N PRO A 72 6.40 -1.06 -23.16
CA PRO A 72 5.25 -1.01 -22.27
C PRO A 72 4.60 0.38 -22.26
N LEU A 73 3.26 0.40 -22.19
CA LEU A 73 2.50 1.65 -22.10
C LEU A 73 2.48 2.24 -20.69
N TYR A 74 2.72 1.41 -19.67
CA TYR A 74 2.67 1.80 -18.26
C TYR A 74 3.97 1.42 -17.55
N TYR A 75 4.37 2.21 -16.56
CA TYR A 75 5.55 1.98 -15.73
C TYR A 75 6.83 1.73 -16.53
N ASN A 76 6.96 2.38 -17.66
CA ASN A 76 8.07 2.21 -18.58
C ASN A 76 9.37 2.79 -18.00
N SER A 77 10.39 1.94 -17.86
CA SER A 77 11.70 2.31 -17.29
C SER A 77 12.41 3.44 -18.03
N ASP A 78 12.05 3.70 -19.29
CA ASP A 78 12.66 4.72 -20.12
C ASP A 78 11.99 6.10 -19.97
N THR A 79 11.06 6.23 -19.01
CA THR A 79 10.31 7.45 -18.72
C THR A 79 10.40 7.81 -17.24
N ASP A 80 9.99 9.04 -16.89
CA ASP A 80 9.86 9.51 -15.51
C ASP A 80 8.62 8.96 -14.79
N ALA A 81 7.75 8.23 -15.49
CA ALA A 81 6.57 7.58 -14.91
C ALA A 81 6.90 6.62 -13.76
N ILE A 82 8.11 6.07 -13.76
CA ILE A 82 8.59 5.18 -12.68
C ILE A 82 9.03 5.93 -11.42
N ASP A 83 9.22 7.24 -11.48
CA ASP A 83 9.65 8.02 -10.32
C ASP A 83 8.54 8.12 -9.27
N ILE A 84 8.94 8.16 -8.00
CA ILE A 84 8.02 8.47 -6.91
C ILE A 84 7.58 9.94 -7.02
N LEU A 85 6.33 10.23 -6.67
CA LEU A 85 5.78 11.60 -6.61
C LEU A 85 6.66 12.50 -5.75
N ASP A 86 6.92 13.71 -6.23
CA ASP A 86 7.85 14.65 -5.59
C ASP A 86 7.45 14.99 -4.15
N GLU A 87 6.15 15.07 -3.89
CA GLU A 87 5.59 15.40 -2.57
C GLU A 87 5.88 14.34 -1.50
N VAL A 88 6.14 13.11 -1.90
CA VAL A 88 6.43 11.98 -1.01
C VAL A 88 7.77 11.31 -1.36
N ALA A 89 8.64 12.01 -2.04
CA ALA A 89 9.91 11.48 -2.52
C ALA A 89 10.75 10.86 -1.40
N PRO A 90 11.40 9.72 -1.68
CA PRO A 90 12.30 9.08 -0.73
C PRO A 90 13.53 9.95 -0.46
N THR A 91 14.04 9.87 0.76
CA THR A 91 15.35 10.42 1.15
C THR A 91 16.42 9.33 1.01
N SER A 92 17.68 9.70 1.18
CA SER A 92 18.82 8.76 1.13
C SER A 92 18.80 7.69 2.25
N SER A 93 17.99 7.90 3.29
CA SER A 93 17.81 6.93 4.38
C SER A 93 16.67 5.94 4.13
N ASP A 94 15.84 6.18 3.14
CA ASP A 94 14.70 5.33 2.81
C ASP A 94 15.11 4.21 1.85
N ILE A 95 14.30 3.18 1.79
CA ILE A 95 14.54 2.01 0.94
C ILE A 95 13.57 2.05 -0.24
N VAL A 96 14.08 1.85 -1.45
CA VAL A 96 13.27 1.74 -2.66
C VAL A 96 13.43 0.34 -3.24
N ILE A 97 12.31 -0.34 -3.49
CA ILE A 97 12.24 -1.71 -4.01
C ILE A 97 11.52 -1.67 -5.36
N ASP A 98 12.22 -2.05 -6.40
CA ASP A 98 11.64 -2.21 -7.72
C ASP A 98 10.98 -3.58 -7.85
N LYS A 99 9.83 -3.63 -8.48
CA LYS A 99 9.05 -4.84 -8.76
C LYS A 99 8.44 -4.82 -10.14
N SER A 100 8.19 -5.98 -10.72
CA SER A 100 7.61 -6.13 -12.06
C SER A 100 6.22 -6.79 -12.05
N ARG A 101 5.62 -6.98 -10.88
CA ARG A 101 4.27 -7.55 -10.71
C ARG A 101 3.52 -6.78 -9.63
N TYR A 102 2.25 -7.11 -9.41
CA TYR A 102 1.40 -6.38 -8.48
C TYR A 102 1.89 -6.43 -7.04
N SER A 103 2.26 -7.61 -6.55
CA SER A 103 2.79 -7.75 -5.20
C SER A 103 4.20 -7.17 -5.06
N GLY A 104 4.41 -6.42 -3.99
CA GLY A 104 5.74 -5.94 -3.58
C GLY A 104 6.71 -7.06 -3.23
N PHE A 105 6.21 -8.27 -2.96
CA PHE A 105 7.05 -9.42 -2.58
C PHE A 105 7.44 -10.31 -3.75
N PHE A 106 6.69 -10.26 -4.86
CA PHE A 106 6.93 -11.16 -5.99
C PHE A 106 8.23 -10.83 -6.71
N GLU A 107 9.17 -11.77 -6.73
CA GLU A 107 10.48 -11.66 -7.38
C GLU A 107 11.22 -10.34 -7.08
N SER A 108 11.09 -9.86 -5.83
CA SER A 108 11.73 -8.63 -5.35
C SER A 108 12.63 -8.90 -4.13
N SER A 109 13.38 -7.91 -3.71
CA SER A 109 14.20 -7.98 -2.50
C SER A 109 13.44 -7.60 -1.22
N LEU A 110 12.13 -7.32 -1.26
CA LEU A 110 11.39 -6.76 -0.14
C LEU A 110 11.45 -7.66 1.10
N ASP A 111 11.15 -8.95 0.97
CA ASP A 111 11.15 -9.89 2.10
C ASP A 111 12.54 -10.01 2.74
N ALA A 112 13.61 -10.07 1.93
CA ALA A 112 14.98 -10.12 2.41
C ALA A 112 15.34 -8.85 3.21
N ARG A 113 14.96 -7.66 2.70
CA ARG A 113 15.21 -6.38 3.39
C ARG A 113 14.44 -6.26 4.69
N LEU A 114 13.19 -6.70 4.72
CA LEU A 114 12.38 -6.70 5.95
C LEU A 114 12.97 -7.63 7.01
N LYS A 115 13.47 -8.81 6.62
CA LYS A 115 14.15 -9.76 7.52
C LYS A 115 15.48 -9.22 8.04
N GLU A 116 16.29 -8.58 7.19
CA GLU A 116 17.54 -7.92 7.63
C GLU A 116 17.29 -6.84 8.69
N LEU A 117 16.15 -6.15 8.62
CA LEU A 117 15.75 -5.11 9.57
C LEU A 117 14.96 -5.68 10.77
N ASP A 118 14.79 -6.98 10.88
CA ASP A 118 13.97 -7.69 11.91
C ASP A 118 12.53 -7.13 11.99
N ILE A 119 11.94 -6.77 10.84
CA ILE A 119 10.57 -6.24 10.76
C ILE A 119 9.56 -7.37 10.89
N GLN A 120 8.52 -7.13 11.69
CA GLN A 120 7.40 -8.04 11.92
C GLN A 120 6.05 -7.36 11.64
N HIS A 121 5.98 -6.04 11.71
CA HIS A 121 4.76 -5.25 11.53
C HIS A 121 4.92 -4.33 10.33
N LEU A 122 3.96 -4.35 9.42
CA LEU A 122 3.92 -3.47 8.26
C LEU A 122 2.77 -2.49 8.37
N LEU A 123 3.06 -1.19 8.25
CA LEU A 123 2.08 -0.15 8.00
C LEU A 123 1.99 -0.02 6.49
N ILE A 124 0.87 -0.41 5.87
CA ILE A 124 0.75 -0.46 4.41
C ILE A 124 -0.23 0.59 3.92
N GLY A 125 0.18 1.38 2.94
CA GLY A 125 -0.65 2.28 2.14
C GLY A 125 -0.12 2.40 0.73
N GLY A 126 -0.84 3.10 -0.15
CA GLY A 126 -0.44 3.32 -1.53
C GLY A 126 -1.51 2.95 -2.55
N VAL A 127 -1.11 2.70 -3.79
CA VAL A 127 -2.02 2.53 -4.92
C VAL A 127 -1.63 1.35 -5.81
N LEU A 128 -2.58 0.69 -6.48
CA LEU A 128 -4.03 0.80 -6.33
C LEU A 128 -4.50 -0.14 -5.22
N THR A 129 -5.51 0.27 -4.44
CA THR A 129 -6.02 -0.54 -3.29
C THR A 129 -6.42 -1.95 -3.71
N ASP A 130 -7.10 -2.09 -4.84
CA ASP A 130 -7.66 -3.32 -5.39
C ASP A 130 -6.68 -4.13 -6.26
N VAL A 131 -5.46 -3.64 -6.44
CA VAL A 131 -4.42 -4.28 -7.26
C VAL A 131 -3.15 -4.49 -6.45
N CYS A 132 -2.19 -3.55 -6.50
CA CYS A 132 -0.87 -3.73 -5.91
C CYS A 132 -0.92 -3.78 -4.38
N VAL A 133 -1.77 -2.97 -3.74
CA VAL A 133 -1.94 -3.01 -2.28
C VAL A 133 -2.55 -4.33 -1.84
N LEU A 134 -3.66 -4.76 -2.46
CA LEU A 134 -4.32 -6.03 -2.15
C LEU A 134 -3.38 -7.23 -2.33
N ALA A 135 -2.65 -7.29 -3.45
CA ALA A 135 -1.69 -8.36 -3.73
C ALA A 135 -0.55 -8.39 -2.69
N THR A 136 -0.01 -7.20 -2.35
CA THR A 136 1.07 -7.09 -1.36
C THR A 136 0.61 -7.47 0.05
N VAL A 137 -0.61 -7.10 0.43
CA VAL A 137 -1.21 -7.47 1.74
C VAL A 137 -1.39 -8.99 1.85
N ASN A 138 -1.88 -9.66 0.80
CA ASN A 138 -2.03 -11.11 0.78
C ASN A 138 -0.68 -11.83 0.94
N ASP A 139 0.37 -11.37 0.24
CA ASP A 139 1.69 -11.98 0.35
C ASP A 139 2.33 -11.65 1.72
N ALA A 140 2.17 -10.43 2.23
CA ALA A 140 2.62 -10.07 3.59
C ALA A 140 2.03 -11.02 4.63
N PHE A 141 0.72 -11.25 4.57
CA PHE A 141 0.03 -12.21 5.44
C PHE A 141 0.58 -13.64 5.27
N SER A 142 0.75 -14.10 4.03
CA SER A 142 1.28 -15.44 3.73
C SER A 142 2.72 -15.64 4.24
N LEU A 143 3.49 -14.55 4.34
CA LEU A 143 4.84 -14.51 4.89
C LEU A 143 4.90 -14.24 6.40
N ASN A 144 3.76 -14.26 7.09
CA ASN A 144 3.60 -14.02 8.53
C ASN A 144 3.97 -12.61 9.01
N TYR A 145 3.87 -11.59 8.17
CA TYR A 145 3.92 -10.20 8.64
C TYR A 145 2.57 -9.79 9.24
N GLN A 146 2.62 -9.08 10.36
CA GLN A 146 1.45 -8.41 10.92
C GLN A 146 1.09 -7.19 10.08
N VAL A 147 -0.05 -7.24 9.41
CA VAL A 147 -0.49 -6.16 8.52
C VAL A 147 -1.31 -5.12 9.27
N ASN A 148 -0.93 -3.86 9.14
CA ASN A 148 -1.68 -2.68 9.57
C ASN A 148 -1.98 -1.84 8.32
N LEU A 149 -3.17 -1.99 7.76
CA LEU A 149 -3.59 -1.23 6.59
C LEU A 149 -3.95 0.20 6.99
N ILE A 150 -3.35 1.18 6.34
CA ILE A 150 -3.72 2.58 6.52
C ILE A 150 -4.68 2.96 5.40
N SER A 151 -5.98 2.82 5.68
CA SER A 151 -6.99 2.83 4.63
C SER A 151 -7.15 4.17 3.92
N ASP A 152 -6.84 5.27 4.57
CA ASP A 152 -6.91 6.62 3.98
C ASP A 152 -5.57 7.10 3.38
N LEU A 153 -4.55 6.24 3.38
CA LEU A 153 -3.36 6.30 2.55
C LEU A 153 -3.48 5.45 1.29
N SER A 154 -4.58 4.74 1.12
CA SER A 154 -4.79 3.86 -0.03
C SER A 154 -5.93 4.38 -0.90
N GLY A 155 -5.78 4.22 -2.21
CA GLY A 155 -6.78 4.65 -3.19
C GLY A 155 -6.73 3.86 -4.48
N THR A 156 -7.78 4.00 -5.27
CA THR A 156 -7.89 3.48 -6.63
C THR A 156 -8.82 4.37 -7.45
N THR A 157 -9.04 4.04 -8.71
CA THR A 157 -9.82 4.84 -9.66
C THR A 157 -11.33 4.86 -9.38
N SER A 158 -11.82 3.98 -8.50
CA SER A 158 -13.24 3.98 -8.12
C SER A 158 -13.45 3.75 -6.63
N GLU A 159 -14.41 4.46 -6.04
CA GLU A 159 -14.77 4.31 -4.62
C GLU A 159 -15.26 2.88 -4.32
N GLY A 160 -16.01 2.28 -5.26
CA GLY A 160 -16.51 0.91 -5.10
C GLY A 160 -15.41 -0.13 -5.04
N ALA A 161 -14.40 -0.04 -5.91
CA ALA A 161 -13.26 -0.95 -5.91
C ALA A 161 -12.42 -0.80 -4.62
N HIS A 162 -12.18 0.44 -4.16
CA HIS A 162 -11.52 0.67 -2.87
C HIS A 162 -12.28 0.04 -1.71
N MET A 163 -13.61 0.23 -1.66
CA MET A 163 -14.44 -0.38 -0.61
C MET A 163 -14.40 -1.91 -0.67
N ALA A 164 -14.57 -2.50 -1.85
CA ALA A 164 -14.57 -3.95 -2.04
C ALA A 164 -13.23 -4.56 -1.61
N ALA A 165 -12.12 -4.03 -2.10
CA ALA A 165 -10.79 -4.52 -1.74
C ALA A 165 -10.50 -4.43 -0.23
N THR A 166 -10.88 -3.30 0.39
CA THR A 166 -10.70 -3.12 1.84
C THR A 166 -11.55 -4.12 2.64
N LEU A 167 -12.80 -4.36 2.21
CA LEU A 167 -13.68 -5.35 2.87
C LEU A 167 -13.18 -6.79 2.68
N ILE A 168 -12.63 -7.12 1.49
CA ILE A 168 -12.02 -8.43 1.24
C ILE A 168 -10.84 -8.65 2.19
N MET A 169 -9.94 -7.68 2.30
CA MET A 169 -8.81 -7.77 3.23
C MET A 169 -9.29 -7.89 4.67
N ALA A 170 -10.26 -7.07 5.08
CA ALA A 170 -10.82 -7.07 6.43
C ALA A 170 -11.45 -8.43 6.81
N ASN A 171 -12.09 -9.11 5.86
CA ASN A 171 -12.75 -10.39 6.12
C ASN A 171 -11.79 -11.59 6.18
N TRP A 172 -10.66 -11.54 5.46
CA TRP A 172 -9.88 -12.75 5.23
C TRP A 172 -8.41 -12.68 5.65
N ILE A 173 -7.88 -11.50 5.95
CA ILE A 173 -6.54 -11.37 6.50
C ILE A 173 -6.63 -11.40 8.02
N TYR A 174 -6.24 -12.52 8.62
CA TYR A 174 -6.31 -12.70 10.06
C TYR A 174 -5.39 -11.72 10.79
N ASP A 175 -5.88 -11.19 11.90
CA ASP A 175 -5.19 -10.18 12.71
C ASP A 175 -4.88 -8.86 11.97
N LEU A 176 -5.56 -8.61 10.83
CA LEU A 176 -5.49 -7.34 10.14
C LEU A 176 -6.03 -6.22 11.03
N LYS A 177 -5.26 -5.15 11.12
CA LYS A 177 -5.71 -3.90 11.73
C LYS A 177 -5.86 -2.83 10.66
N ILE A 178 -6.97 -2.09 10.71
CA ILE A 178 -7.23 -1.01 9.76
C ILE A 178 -7.27 0.32 10.52
N PHE A 179 -6.36 1.20 10.14
CA PHE A 179 -6.20 2.53 10.72
C PHE A 179 -6.57 3.62 9.71
N GLN A 180 -6.97 4.77 10.26
CA GLN A 180 -6.78 6.05 9.57
C GLN A 180 -5.38 6.58 9.91
N ALA A 181 -4.75 7.32 9.02
CA ALA A 181 -3.38 7.86 9.23
C ALA A 181 -3.24 8.62 10.55
N SER A 182 -4.22 9.45 10.89
CA SER A 182 -4.23 10.21 12.15
C SER A 182 -4.24 9.32 13.39
N GLN A 183 -4.93 8.17 13.33
CA GLN A 183 -4.99 7.22 14.43
C GLN A 183 -3.67 6.45 14.59
N MET A 184 -3.06 6.07 13.46
CA MET A 184 -1.71 5.50 13.47
C MET A 184 -0.69 6.48 14.05
N GLN A 185 -0.74 7.75 13.66
CA GLN A 185 0.11 8.79 14.24
C GLN A 185 -0.10 8.95 15.74
N ASN A 186 -1.36 8.86 16.23
CA ASN A 186 -1.66 8.89 17.66
C ASN A 186 -1.01 7.69 18.37
N LEU A 187 -1.13 6.48 17.84
CA LEU A 187 -0.48 5.29 18.39
C LEU A 187 1.03 5.49 18.48
N LEU A 188 1.67 5.90 17.38
CA LEU A 188 3.12 6.11 17.31
C LEU A 188 3.61 7.20 18.29
N LYS A 189 2.77 8.17 18.63
CA LYS A 189 3.06 9.24 19.60
C LYS A 189 2.62 8.89 21.03
N GLY A 190 2.21 7.65 21.30
CA GLY A 190 1.74 7.21 22.62
C GLY A 190 0.44 7.85 23.09
N LYS A 191 -0.38 8.35 22.17
CA LYS A 191 -1.69 8.96 22.45
C LYS A 191 -2.81 7.93 22.35
N LYS A 192 -4.00 8.27 22.84
CA LYS A 192 -5.22 7.46 22.60
C LYS A 192 -5.50 7.41 21.10
N TYR A 193 -5.84 6.24 20.63
CA TYR A 193 -6.14 5.98 19.22
C TYR A 193 -7.35 5.05 19.08
N GLN A 194 -7.91 5.01 17.89
CA GLN A 194 -8.96 4.08 17.46
C GLN A 194 -8.43 3.23 16.32
N VAL A 195 -8.84 1.98 16.27
CA VAL A 195 -8.46 1.02 15.24
C VAL A 195 -9.60 0.05 15.03
N TRP A 196 -9.85 -0.32 13.77
CA TRP A 196 -10.68 -1.46 13.48
C TRP A 196 -9.84 -2.73 13.49
N GLU A 197 -10.30 -3.75 14.18
CA GLU A 197 -9.69 -5.08 14.24
C GLU A 197 -10.75 -6.12 13.92
N THR A 198 -10.41 -7.16 13.13
CA THR A 198 -11.34 -8.24 12.86
C THR A 198 -11.51 -9.11 14.11
N ALA A 199 -12.75 -9.39 14.47
CA ALA A 199 -13.07 -10.30 15.58
C ALA A 199 -13.29 -11.74 15.08
N ALA A 200 -13.71 -11.92 13.83
CA ALA A 200 -13.96 -13.22 13.22
C ALA A 200 -13.83 -13.15 11.69
N PRO A 201 -13.45 -14.25 11.02
CA PRO A 201 -13.49 -14.33 9.57
C PRO A 201 -14.87 -13.97 9.01
N ASP A 202 -14.91 -13.23 7.91
CA ASP A 202 -16.13 -12.82 7.18
C ASP A 202 -17.18 -12.05 8.02
N GLU A 203 -16.75 -11.36 9.08
CA GLU A 203 -17.67 -10.58 9.95
C GLU A 203 -18.26 -9.35 9.24
N LEU A 204 -17.60 -8.85 8.19
CA LEU A 204 -18.06 -7.76 7.35
C LEU A 204 -18.67 -8.25 6.05
N ASN A 205 -19.25 -9.45 6.07
CA ASN A 205 -19.89 -9.99 4.88
C ASN A 205 -20.89 -8.96 4.29
N PHE A 206 -20.90 -8.83 2.96
CA PHE A 206 -21.62 -7.77 2.28
C PHE A 206 -22.25 -8.27 0.96
N ALA A 207 -23.41 -7.71 0.66
CA ALA A 207 -24.04 -7.75 -0.66
C ALA A 207 -23.77 -6.42 -1.39
N PRO A 208 -24.02 -6.31 -2.70
CA PRO A 208 -23.86 -5.05 -3.42
C PRO A 208 -24.55 -3.86 -2.77
N GLU A 209 -25.76 -4.08 -2.24
CA GLU A 209 -26.58 -3.06 -1.61
C GLU A 209 -26.07 -2.63 -0.24
N SER A 210 -25.42 -3.53 0.49
CA SER A 210 -24.92 -3.31 1.86
C SER A 210 -23.45 -2.95 1.94
N MET A 211 -22.70 -3.00 0.84
CA MET A 211 -21.25 -2.77 0.79
C MET A 211 -20.84 -1.45 1.48
N LYS A 212 -21.56 -0.36 1.17
CA LYS A 212 -21.27 0.96 1.73
C LYS A 212 -21.45 0.99 3.27
N ASP A 213 -22.44 0.29 3.78
CA ASP A 213 -22.70 0.25 5.23
C ASP A 213 -21.73 -0.68 5.94
N ALA A 214 -21.33 -1.80 5.35
CA ALA A 214 -20.25 -2.64 5.85
C ALA A 214 -18.92 -1.85 5.93
N PHE A 215 -18.58 -1.09 4.89
CA PHE A 215 -17.38 -0.26 4.88
C PHE A 215 -17.38 0.86 5.93
N LYS A 216 -18.55 1.45 6.22
CA LYS A 216 -18.68 2.45 7.29
C LYS A 216 -18.37 1.89 8.68
N ARG A 217 -18.55 0.59 8.92
CA ARG A 217 -18.19 -0.04 10.21
C ARG A 217 -16.70 0.05 10.49
N ILE A 218 -15.86 -0.10 9.46
CA ILE A 218 -14.41 0.09 9.55
C ILE A 218 -14.07 1.55 9.89
N LYS A 219 -14.73 2.52 9.25
CA LYS A 219 -14.41 3.96 9.42
C LYS A 219 -14.86 4.56 10.74
N LYS A 220 -15.66 3.86 11.53
CA LYS A 220 -16.12 4.36 12.85
C LYS A 220 -15.06 4.17 13.95
N HIS A 221 -13.98 3.52 13.61
CA HIS A 221 -12.82 3.27 14.47
C HIS A 221 -11.62 4.03 13.90
#